data_91c0a4efe562ac6102ee987180df10b3
#
_entry.id   91c0a4efe562ac6102ee987180df10b3
#
_cell.length_a   1.000
_cell.length_b   1.000
_cell.length_c   1.000
_cell.angle_alpha   90.00
_cell.angle_beta   90.00
_cell.angle_gamma   90.00
#
_symmetry.space_group_name_H-M   'P 1'
#
loop_
_entity.id
_entity.type
_entity.pdbx_description
1 polymer ?
#
loop_
_entity_poly.entity_id
_entity_poly.type
_entity_poly.pdbx_seq_one_letter_code
_entity_poly.pdbx_strand_id
1 'polypeptide(L)'
;MVDHITAQRKANESIGGTWEVVVFGLVPGLGSHVSWEERLDGRLAGAVCSIQACKGVEFGDGFRLAAAPGSQAHDEIFHDGDGFHRTTNHAGGLEGGMTTGEPLIVVGAMKPLPTLTKPLRSVDIATKEPAPALRERTDSTTVPAAGVVGEAMVALTLADAYRTKFGGDHMDDVLAALGAYKERIDWRG
;
A
#
# COMPACT_ATOMS: atom_id res chain seq x y z
N MET A 1 -1.87 -12.01 -17.85
CA MET A 1 -0.72 -11.12 -17.55
C MET A 1 0.42 -11.37 -18.54
N VAL A 2 1.00 -12.56 -18.63
CA VAL A 2 2.16 -12.87 -19.51
C VAL A 2 1.90 -12.49 -20.99
N ASP A 3 0.75 -12.88 -21.55
CA ASP A 3 0.41 -12.57 -22.94
C ASP A 3 0.32 -11.06 -23.19
N HIS A 4 -0.23 -10.31 -22.24
CA HIS A 4 -0.30 -8.85 -22.33
C HIS A 4 1.10 -8.22 -22.32
N ILE A 5 1.97 -8.64 -21.39
CA ILE A 5 3.37 -8.18 -21.33
C ILE A 5 4.10 -8.51 -22.66
N THR A 6 3.91 -9.73 -23.17
CA THR A 6 4.54 -10.18 -24.43
C THR A 6 4.06 -9.34 -25.63
N ALA A 7 2.78 -9.02 -25.70
CA ALA A 7 2.21 -8.18 -26.75
C ALA A 7 2.79 -6.76 -26.71
N GLN A 8 2.86 -6.14 -25.54
CA GLN A 8 3.43 -4.80 -25.38
C GLN A 8 4.94 -4.77 -25.68
N ARG A 9 5.68 -5.79 -25.25
CA ARG A 9 7.09 -5.93 -25.61
C ARG A 9 7.30 -5.97 -27.12
N LYS A 10 6.45 -6.73 -27.85
CA LYS A 10 6.51 -6.77 -29.34
C LYS A 10 6.17 -5.42 -29.96
N ALA A 11 5.36 -4.60 -29.29
CA ALA A 11 5.03 -3.24 -29.72
C ALA A 11 6.08 -2.20 -29.32
N ASN A 12 7.18 -2.60 -28.68
CA ASN A 12 8.22 -1.73 -28.13
C ASN A 12 7.68 -0.75 -27.05
N GLU A 13 6.68 -1.16 -26.29
CA GLU A 13 6.09 -0.41 -25.20
C GLU A 13 6.53 -0.96 -23.83
N SER A 14 6.62 -0.07 -22.83
CA SER A 14 6.65 -0.43 -21.42
C SER A 14 5.24 -0.32 -20.84
N ILE A 15 4.95 -1.13 -19.83
CA ILE A 15 3.65 -1.10 -19.15
C ILE A 15 3.83 -0.97 -17.64
N GLY A 16 2.95 -0.21 -17.04
CA GLY A 16 2.72 -0.16 -15.60
C GLY A 16 1.67 -1.18 -15.18
N GLY A 17 1.17 -0.99 -13.98
CA GLY A 17 0.13 -1.83 -13.39
C GLY A 17 -0.04 -1.54 -11.91
N THR A 18 -0.86 -2.34 -11.28
CA THR A 18 -1.06 -2.32 -9.83
C THR A 18 -0.50 -3.58 -9.20
N TRP A 19 -0.11 -3.45 -7.95
CA TRP A 19 0.25 -4.55 -7.06
C TRP A 19 -0.49 -4.38 -5.74
N GLU A 20 -0.70 -5.45 -5.02
CA GLU A 20 -1.42 -5.47 -3.76
C GLU A 20 -0.58 -6.16 -2.69
N VAL A 21 -0.60 -5.61 -1.49
CA VAL A 21 -0.08 -6.23 -0.27
C VAL A 21 -1.24 -6.41 0.70
N VAL A 22 -1.43 -7.63 1.16
CA VAL A 22 -2.44 -7.98 2.17
C VAL A 22 -1.72 -8.45 3.43
N VAL A 23 -2.03 -7.83 4.57
CA VAL A 23 -1.43 -8.18 5.87
C VAL A 23 -2.51 -8.68 6.80
N PHE A 24 -2.32 -9.88 7.34
CA PHE A 24 -3.23 -10.52 8.27
C PHE A 24 -2.72 -10.44 9.71
N GLY A 25 -3.64 -10.56 10.68
CA GLY A 25 -3.30 -10.70 12.10
C GLY A 25 -2.83 -9.41 12.77
N LEU A 26 -3.13 -8.24 12.19
CA LEU A 26 -2.87 -6.96 12.84
C LEU A 26 -3.84 -6.74 13.99
N VAL A 27 -3.34 -6.24 15.12
CA VAL A 27 -4.22 -5.80 16.21
C VAL A 27 -4.89 -4.48 15.83
N PRO A 28 -6.12 -4.21 16.26
CA PRO A 28 -6.75 -2.92 16.09
C PRO A 28 -5.98 -1.82 16.83
N GLY A 29 -6.00 -0.59 16.30
CA GLY A 29 -5.44 0.57 16.95
C GLY A 29 -3.92 0.76 16.79
N LEU A 30 -3.27 0.16 15.78
CA LEU A 30 -1.92 0.58 15.35
C LEU A 30 -2.02 1.89 14.58
N GLY A 31 -1.10 2.79 14.79
CA GLY A 31 -1.13 4.15 14.25
C GLY A 31 -1.77 5.13 15.24
N SER A 32 -2.17 6.30 14.77
CA SER A 32 -2.73 7.36 15.60
C SER A 32 -3.79 8.17 14.85
N HIS A 33 -4.76 8.70 15.58
CA HIS A 33 -5.73 9.66 15.07
C HIS A 33 -5.42 11.11 15.48
N VAL A 34 -4.35 11.30 16.25
CA VAL A 34 -4.05 12.59 16.93
C VAL A 34 -3.45 13.60 15.98
N SER A 35 -2.49 13.18 15.14
CA SER A 35 -1.85 14.05 14.17
C SER A 35 -1.76 13.38 12.80
N TRP A 36 -1.68 14.18 11.75
CA TRP A 36 -1.62 13.66 10.38
C TRP A 36 -0.31 12.91 10.10
N GLU A 37 0.79 13.27 10.77
CA GLU A 37 2.09 12.60 10.64
C GLU A 37 2.10 11.19 11.23
N GLU A 38 1.27 10.95 12.26
CA GLU A 38 1.21 9.69 12.97
C GLU A 38 0.13 8.74 12.41
N ARG A 39 -0.74 9.25 11.54
CA ARG A 39 -1.75 8.43 10.87
C ARG A 39 -1.09 7.33 10.06
N LEU A 40 -1.52 6.09 10.28
CA LEU A 40 -0.92 4.93 9.63
C LEU A 40 -1.20 4.91 8.11
N ASP A 41 -2.40 5.34 7.69
CA ASP A 41 -2.74 5.50 6.28
C ASP A 41 -1.80 6.50 5.57
N GLY A 42 -1.52 7.65 6.19
CA GLY A 42 -0.59 8.64 5.67
C GLY A 42 0.84 8.11 5.58
N ARG A 43 1.31 7.38 6.59
CA ARG A 43 2.65 6.80 6.63
C ARG A 43 2.83 5.70 5.60
N LEU A 44 1.85 4.81 5.45
CA LEU A 44 1.84 3.77 4.42
C LEU A 44 1.78 4.37 3.02
N ALA A 45 0.92 5.39 2.82
CA ALA A 45 0.85 6.10 1.55
C ALA A 45 2.19 6.75 1.17
N GLY A 46 2.86 7.41 2.13
CA GLY A 46 4.19 7.97 1.95
C GLY A 46 5.23 6.91 1.60
N ALA A 47 5.22 5.77 2.29
CA ALA A 47 6.11 4.65 2.03
C ALA A 47 5.91 4.08 0.61
N VAL A 48 4.67 3.83 0.19
CA VAL A 48 4.34 3.35 -1.17
C VAL A 48 4.72 4.37 -2.23
N CYS A 49 4.37 5.65 -2.03
CA CYS A 49 4.69 6.71 -2.99
C CYS A 49 6.20 7.02 -3.08
N SER A 50 7.00 6.63 -2.08
CA SER A 50 8.47 6.72 -2.12
C SER A 50 9.11 5.69 -3.06
N ILE A 51 8.40 4.61 -3.40
CA ILE A 51 8.87 3.62 -4.38
C ILE A 51 8.90 4.28 -5.76
N GLN A 52 10.02 4.14 -6.46
CA GLN A 52 10.19 4.74 -7.78
C GLN A 52 9.08 4.29 -8.74
N ALA A 53 8.58 5.25 -9.52
CA ALA A 53 7.50 5.09 -10.49
C ALA A 53 6.10 4.79 -9.87
N CYS A 54 5.95 4.60 -8.58
CA CYS A 54 4.64 4.57 -7.93
C CYS A 54 4.02 5.97 -7.98
N LYS A 55 2.74 6.04 -8.37
CA LYS A 55 1.99 7.28 -8.62
C LYS A 55 0.62 7.32 -7.92
N GLY A 56 0.26 6.24 -7.28
CA GLY A 56 -0.98 6.15 -6.53
C GLY A 56 -0.93 5.06 -5.48
N VAL A 57 -1.76 5.22 -4.47
CA VAL A 57 -2.00 4.24 -3.42
C VAL A 57 -3.48 4.24 -3.08
N GLU A 58 -4.01 3.07 -2.81
CA GLU A 58 -5.37 2.88 -2.30
C GLU A 58 -5.34 1.94 -1.10
N PHE A 59 -6.34 2.09 -0.22
CA PHE A 59 -6.60 1.19 0.91
C PHE A 59 -7.99 0.58 0.73
N GLY A 60 -8.08 -0.75 0.80
CA GLY A 60 -9.35 -1.46 0.58
C GLY A 60 -9.98 -1.12 -0.77
N ASP A 61 -11.22 -0.69 -0.74
CA ASP A 61 -11.95 -0.31 -1.96
C ASP A 61 -11.53 1.04 -2.57
N GLY A 62 -10.70 1.82 -1.85
CA GLY A 62 -10.05 3.00 -2.37
C GLY A 62 -11.00 3.99 -3.06
N PHE A 63 -10.73 4.33 -4.32
CA PHE A 63 -11.54 5.27 -5.10
C PHE A 63 -12.98 4.80 -5.36
N ARG A 64 -13.27 3.50 -5.25
CA ARG A 64 -14.64 2.98 -5.40
C ARG A 64 -15.56 3.48 -4.28
N LEU A 65 -15.03 3.68 -3.06
CA LEU A 65 -15.79 4.22 -1.94
C LEU A 65 -16.33 5.62 -2.21
N ALA A 66 -15.63 6.44 -2.99
CA ALA A 66 -16.07 7.78 -3.32
C ALA A 66 -17.37 7.80 -4.16
N ALA A 67 -17.68 6.72 -4.86
CA ALA A 67 -18.89 6.56 -5.66
C ALA A 67 -20.00 5.77 -4.94
N ALA A 68 -19.71 5.17 -3.78
CA ALA A 68 -20.66 4.34 -3.05
C ALA A 68 -21.53 5.19 -2.09
N PRO A 69 -22.80 4.83 -1.90
CA PRO A 69 -23.61 5.36 -0.80
C PRO A 69 -22.99 4.96 0.55
N GLY A 70 -23.07 5.82 1.56
CA GLY A 70 -22.48 5.59 2.88
C GLY A 70 -22.85 4.24 3.52
N SER A 71 -24.12 3.84 3.39
CA SER A 71 -24.59 2.54 3.90
C SER A 71 -23.99 1.30 3.21
N GLN A 72 -23.31 1.49 2.07
CA GLN A 72 -22.63 0.43 1.33
C GLN A 72 -21.10 0.57 1.38
N ALA A 73 -20.60 1.66 1.95
CA ALA A 73 -19.19 1.99 2.02
C ALA A 73 -18.57 1.69 3.40
N HIS A 74 -19.40 1.72 4.45
CA HIS A 74 -18.91 1.52 5.82
C HIS A 74 -19.03 0.07 6.26
N ASP A 75 -18.00 -0.39 6.98
CA ASP A 75 -17.91 -1.73 7.51
C ASP A 75 -18.59 -1.77 8.89
N GLU A 76 -19.73 -2.48 9.00
CA GLU A 76 -20.48 -2.60 10.24
C GLU A 76 -19.71 -3.44 11.27
N ILE A 77 -19.82 -3.09 12.55
CA ILE A 77 -19.17 -3.79 13.65
C ILE A 77 -20.20 -4.67 14.36
N PHE A 78 -19.87 -5.92 14.55
CA PHE A 78 -20.67 -6.90 15.25
C PHE A 78 -19.92 -7.42 16.47
N HIS A 79 -20.66 -7.92 17.46
CA HIS A 79 -20.15 -8.65 18.60
C HIS A 79 -20.99 -9.91 18.82
N ASP A 80 -20.34 -11.03 18.99
CA ASP A 80 -20.95 -12.29 19.40
C ASP A 80 -20.15 -12.92 20.56
N GLY A 81 -20.43 -14.17 20.91
CA GLY A 81 -19.75 -14.84 22.01
C GLY A 81 -18.23 -15.01 21.87
N ASP A 82 -17.70 -14.74 20.68
CA ASP A 82 -16.27 -14.87 20.34
C ASP A 82 -15.56 -13.50 20.19
N GLY A 83 -16.27 -12.37 20.41
CA GLY A 83 -15.70 -11.03 20.39
C GLY A 83 -16.18 -10.14 19.25
N PHE A 84 -15.53 -8.98 19.09
CA PHE A 84 -15.82 -8.02 18.02
C PHE A 84 -15.28 -8.47 16.68
N HIS A 85 -16.04 -8.25 15.62
CA HIS A 85 -15.64 -8.56 14.24
C HIS A 85 -16.40 -7.69 13.23
N ARG A 86 -15.98 -7.73 11.96
CA ARG A 86 -16.66 -7.12 10.82
C ARG A 86 -16.99 -8.19 9.78
N THR A 87 -18.02 -7.97 8.97
CA THR A 87 -18.42 -8.87 7.87
C THR A 87 -17.96 -8.38 6.51
N THR A 88 -17.51 -7.13 6.43
CA THR A 88 -16.94 -6.50 5.24
C THR A 88 -15.63 -5.80 5.61
N ASN A 89 -14.82 -5.47 4.62
CA ASN A 89 -13.55 -4.78 4.80
C ASN A 89 -13.29 -3.77 3.68
N HIS A 90 -14.29 -2.93 3.42
CA HIS A 90 -14.24 -1.88 2.40
C HIS A 90 -13.14 -0.85 2.69
N ALA A 91 -12.95 -0.54 3.98
CA ALA A 91 -11.89 0.36 4.43
C ALA A 91 -10.47 -0.22 4.33
N GLY A 92 -10.35 -1.53 3.99
CA GLY A 92 -9.04 -2.18 3.85
C GLY A 92 -8.22 -2.24 5.13
N GLY A 93 -8.89 -2.41 6.28
CA GLY A 93 -8.23 -2.57 7.58
C GLY A 93 -7.77 -1.26 8.23
N LEU A 94 -8.12 -0.09 7.68
CA LEU A 94 -7.70 1.23 8.19
C LEU A 94 -8.89 2.18 8.32
N GLU A 95 -9.13 2.68 9.51
CA GLU A 95 -10.08 3.76 9.79
C GLU A 95 -9.51 4.75 10.78
N GLY A 96 -9.79 6.04 10.56
CA GLY A 96 -9.32 7.11 11.45
C GLY A 96 -7.79 7.23 11.59
N GLY A 97 -7.01 6.64 10.67
CA GLY A 97 -5.55 6.60 10.75
C GLY A 97 -4.99 5.44 11.57
N MET A 98 -5.84 4.48 11.94
CA MET A 98 -5.46 3.31 12.74
C MET A 98 -5.96 2.02 12.10
N THR A 99 -5.32 0.89 12.46
CA THR A 99 -5.80 -0.44 12.07
C THR A 99 -7.11 -0.77 12.76
N THR A 100 -7.97 -1.51 12.06
CA THR A 100 -9.27 -1.99 12.57
C THR A 100 -9.22 -3.39 13.17
N GLY A 101 -8.15 -4.14 12.91
CA GLY A 101 -8.04 -5.57 13.21
C GLY A 101 -8.37 -6.47 12.02
N GLU A 102 -9.07 -5.94 11.02
CA GLU A 102 -9.29 -6.64 9.75
C GLU A 102 -8.02 -6.66 8.90
N PRO A 103 -7.93 -7.53 7.87
CA PRO A 103 -6.80 -7.55 6.96
C PRO A 103 -6.49 -6.16 6.39
N LEU A 104 -5.24 -5.73 6.50
CA LEU A 104 -4.80 -4.49 5.86
C LEU A 104 -4.57 -4.75 4.37
N ILE A 105 -5.25 -3.98 3.52
CA ILE A 105 -5.16 -4.06 2.06
C ILE A 105 -4.57 -2.76 1.53
N VAL A 106 -3.37 -2.85 0.95
CA VAL A 106 -2.65 -1.72 0.35
C VAL A 106 -2.40 -2.00 -1.11
N VAL A 107 -2.92 -1.13 -1.99
CA VAL A 107 -2.72 -1.23 -3.43
C VAL A 107 -1.82 -0.10 -3.91
N GLY A 108 -0.75 -0.43 -4.61
CA GLY A 108 0.14 0.53 -5.24
C GLY A 108 -0.05 0.56 -6.76
N ALA A 109 -0.08 1.75 -7.34
CA ALA A 109 -0.15 1.97 -8.78
C ALA A 109 1.18 2.48 -9.33
N MET A 110 1.76 1.74 -10.26
CA MET A 110 3.05 2.04 -10.88
C MET A 110 2.86 2.46 -12.33
N LYS A 111 3.43 3.62 -12.70
CA LYS A 111 3.46 4.04 -14.11
C LYS A 111 4.41 3.18 -14.94
N PRO A 112 4.24 3.13 -16.28
CA PRO A 112 5.21 2.51 -17.18
C PRO A 112 6.61 3.12 -17.01
N LEU A 113 7.64 2.31 -17.24
CA LEU A 113 9.02 2.79 -17.25
C LEU A 113 9.21 3.87 -18.32
N PRO A 114 9.93 4.96 -18.01
CA PRO A 114 10.10 6.08 -18.95
C PRO A 114 11.08 5.77 -20.08
N THR A 115 11.95 4.80 -19.90
CA THR A 115 12.90 4.34 -20.93
C THR A 115 12.17 3.43 -21.92
N LEU A 116 12.05 3.89 -23.17
CA LEU A 116 11.37 3.16 -24.24
C LEU A 116 12.34 2.81 -25.34
N THR A 117 12.17 1.63 -25.94
CA THR A 117 12.86 1.28 -27.19
C THR A 117 12.33 2.06 -28.38
N LYS A 118 11.15 2.68 -28.24
CA LYS A 118 10.53 3.65 -29.15
C LYS A 118 10.68 5.06 -28.58
N PRO A 119 11.70 5.84 -28.99
CA PRO A 119 11.98 7.14 -28.38
C PRO A 119 10.81 8.12 -28.51
N LEU A 120 10.47 8.79 -27.41
CA LEU A 120 9.52 9.89 -27.40
C LEU A 120 10.21 11.19 -27.81
N ARG A 121 9.41 12.22 -28.05
CA ARG A 121 9.92 13.58 -28.31
C ARG A 121 10.57 14.14 -27.05
N SER A 122 11.67 14.83 -27.22
CA SER A 122 12.39 15.57 -26.20
C SER A 122 13.03 16.82 -26.81
N VAL A 123 13.91 17.46 -26.09
CA VAL A 123 14.69 18.61 -26.54
C VAL A 123 16.14 18.45 -26.10
N ASP A 124 17.06 18.94 -26.91
CA ASP A 124 18.45 19.10 -26.50
C ASP A 124 18.54 20.25 -25.49
N ILE A 125 19.19 19.99 -24.35
CA ILE A 125 19.25 20.96 -23.24
C ILE A 125 20.11 22.18 -23.60
N ALA A 126 21.15 21.98 -24.40
CA ALA A 126 22.07 23.05 -24.77
C ALA A 126 21.51 23.93 -25.90
N THR A 127 21.01 23.30 -26.96
CA THR A 127 20.54 24.00 -28.17
C THR A 127 19.07 24.43 -28.09
N LYS A 128 18.27 23.82 -27.21
CA LYS A 128 16.80 23.96 -27.09
C LYS A 128 16.03 23.46 -28.32
N GLU A 129 16.70 22.79 -29.24
CA GLU A 129 16.09 22.25 -30.43
C GLU A 129 15.40 20.89 -30.14
N PRO A 130 14.35 20.54 -30.91
CA PRO A 130 13.70 19.24 -30.80
C PRO A 130 14.69 18.10 -31.03
N ALA A 131 14.68 17.12 -30.13
CA ALA A 131 15.53 15.94 -30.21
C ALA A 131 14.72 14.69 -29.78
N PRO A 132 15.05 13.48 -30.22
CA PRO A 132 14.47 12.26 -29.66
C PRO A 132 15.01 12.06 -28.24
N ALA A 133 14.19 11.48 -27.37
CA ALA A 133 14.62 11.02 -26.05
C ALA A 133 15.68 9.91 -26.18
N LEU A 134 16.53 9.79 -25.17
CA LEU A 134 17.55 8.74 -25.13
C LEU A 134 16.90 7.36 -25.20
N ARG A 135 17.40 6.53 -26.13
CA ARG A 135 16.99 5.14 -26.26
C ARG A 135 17.88 4.26 -25.39
N GLU A 136 17.29 3.59 -24.41
CA GLU A 136 17.98 2.64 -23.57
C GLU A 136 17.30 1.28 -23.62
N ARG A 137 18.08 0.24 -23.31
CA ARG A 137 17.51 -1.08 -23.03
C ARG A 137 16.68 -0.99 -21.75
N THR A 138 15.45 -1.46 -21.79
CA THR A 138 14.56 -1.46 -20.64
C THR A 138 13.78 -2.76 -20.53
N ASP A 139 13.32 -3.07 -19.35
CA ASP A 139 12.34 -4.12 -19.16
C ASP A 139 10.94 -3.64 -19.59
N SER A 140 10.09 -4.57 -20.00
CA SER A 140 8.72 -4.23 -20.41
C SER A 140 7.85 -3.81 -19.22
N THR A 141 8.14 -4.33 -18.03
CA THR A 141 7.45 -3.98 -16.77
C THR A 141 8.31 -4.33 -15.57
N THR A 142 8.14 -3.58 -14.48
CA THR A 142 8.76 -3.85 -13.17
C THR A 142 7.71 -4.03 -12.07
N VAL A 143 6.43 -4.15 -12.42
CA VAL A 143 5.33 -4.31 -11.47
C VAL A 143 5.55 -5.47 -10.48
N PRO A 144 5.99 -6.69 -10.90
CA PRO A 144 6.25 -7.77 -9.95
C PRO A 144 7.35 -7.44 -8.93
N ALA A 145 8.42 -6.78 -9.37
CA ALA A 145 9.49 -6.34 -8.47
C ALA A 145 9.00 -5.24 -7.52
N ALA A 146 8.16 -4.31 -8.02
CA ALA A 146 7.55 -3.27 -7.19
C ALA A 146 6.64 -3.85 -6.11
N GLY A 147 5.95 -4.95 -6.36
CA GLY A 147 5.16 -5.67 -5.35
C GLY A 147 6.01 -6.16 -4.18
N VAL A 148 7.17 -6.77 -4.46
CA VAL A 148 8.10 -7.24 -3.42
C VAL A 148 8.67 -6.06 -2.61
N VAL A 149 9.03 -4.96 -3.29
CA VAL A 149 9.47 -3.73 -2.60
C VAL A 149 8.33 -3.14 -1.77
N GLY A 150 7.11 -3.14 -2.31
CA GLY A 150 5.90 -2.69 -1.61
C GLY A 150 5.65 -3.48 -0.33
N GLU A 151 5.75 -4.80 -0.38
CA GLU A 151 5.66 -5.67 0.80
C GLU A 151 6.68 -5.27 1.88
N ALA A 152 7.94 -5.08 1.51
CA ALA A 152 8.99 -4.65 2.43
C ALA A 152 8.70 -3.27 3.05
N MET A 153 8.23 -2.30 2.25
CA MET A 153 7.91 -0.95 2.72
C MET A 153 6.70 -0.94 3.67
N VAL A 154 5.67 -1.75 3.38
CA VAL A 154 4.53 -1.95 4.27
C VAL A 154 4.98 -2.60 5.58
N ALA A 155 5.77 -3.67 5.51
CA ALA A 155 6.28 -4.39 6.69
C ALA A 155 7.13 -3.48 7.60
N LEU A 156 8.04 -2.67 7.05
CA LEU A 156 8.85 -1.71 7.80
C LEU A 156 7.99 -0.64 8.49
N THR A 157 6.98 -0.12 7.79
CA THR A 157 6.06 0.88 8.35
C THR A 157 5.25 0.30 9.51
N LEU A 158 4.76 -0.94 9.37
CA LEU A 158 4.03 -1.65 10.42
C LEU A 158 4.94 -2.00 11.61
N ALA A 159 6.16 -2.46 11.36
CA ALA A 159 7.12 -2.75 12.43
C ALA A 159 7.38 -1.51 13.31
N ASP A 160 7.52 -0.34 12.70
CA ASP A 160 7.68 0.91 13.45
C ASP A 160 6.39 1.29 14.21
N ALA A 161 5.21 1.08 13.63
CA ALA A 161 3.94 1.29 14.32
C ALA A 161 3.77 0.35 15.54
N TYR A 162 4.16 -0.93 15.41
CA TYR A 162 4.20 -1.88 16.53
C TYR A 162 5.15 -1.41 17.63
N ARG A 163 6.36 -1.04 17.25
CA ARG A 163 7.38 -0.54 18.18
C ARG A 163 6.92 0.74 18.90
N THR A 164 6.29 1.65 18.18
CA THR A 164 5.75 2.89 18.75
C THR A 164 4.65 2.61 19.76
N LYS A 165 3.75 1.66 19.46
CA LYS A 165 2.61 1.36 20.34
C LYS A 165 2.98 0.51 21.55
N PHE A 166 3.83 -0.50 21.37
CA PHE A 166 4.15 -1.48 22.41
C PHE A 166 5.50 -1.25 23.07
N GLY A 167 6.31 -0.33 22.54
CA GLY A 167 7.57 0.13 23.14
C GLY A 167 8.65 -0.93 23.21
N GLY A 168 9.64 -0.65 24.08
CA GLY A 168 10.74 -1.57 24.35
C GLY A 168 11.87 -1.52 23.32
N ASP A 169 13.06 -1.85 23.79
CA ASP A 169 14.27 -2.11 23.01
C ASP A 169 14.60 -3.61 22.96
N HIS A 170 13.77 -4.44 23.62
CA HIS A 170 13.85 -5.89 23.63
C HIS A 170 12.56 -6.52 23.14
N MET A 171 12.66 -7.58 22.32
CA MET A 171 11.48 -8.23 21.73
C MET A 171 10.51 -8.83 22.77
N ASP A 172 11.04 -9.33 23.89
CA ASP A 172 10.20 -9.92 24.94
C ASP A 172 9.30 -8.86 25.58
N ASP A 173 9.76 -7.61 25.72
CA ASP A 173 8.96 -6.49 26.23
C ASP A 173 7.84 -6.14 25.25
N VAL A 174 8.14 -6.07 23.97
CA VAL A 174 7.16 -5.84 22.90
C VAL A 174 6.10 -6.94 22.89
N LEU A 175 6.52 -8.21 22.97
CA LEU A 175 5.60 -9.36 22.95
C LEU A 175 4.74 -9.42 24.20
N ALA A 176 5.28 -9.11 25.38
CA ALA A 176 4.51 -9.05 26.63
C ALA A 176 3.45 -7.93 26.57
N ALA A 177 3.83 -6.74 26.10
CA ALA A 177 2.90 -5.62 25.94
C ALA A 177 1.80 -5.91 24.91
N LEU A 178 2.16 -6.54 23.79
CA LEU A 178 1.20 -7.00 22.77
C LEU A 178 0.22 -8.05 23.34
N GLY A 179 0.72 -9.03 24.09
CA GLY A 179 -0.10 -10.05 24.74
C GLY A 179 -1.14 -9.43 25.69
N ALA A 180 -0.68 -8.59 26.61
CA ALA A 180 -1.55 -7.87 27.54
C ALA A 180 -2.58 -6.96 26.82
N TYR A 181 -2.19 -6.38 25.69
CA TYR A 181 -3.09 -5.59 24.87
C TYR A 181 -4.20 -6.45 24.25
N LYS A 182 -3.84 -7.58 23.64
CA LYS A 182 -4.80 -8.52 23.02
C LYS A 182 -5.84 -9.03 24.04
N GLU A 183 -5.40 -9.41 25.23
CA GLU A 183 -6.30 -9.86 26.32
C GLU A 183 -7.32 -8.79 26.74
N ARG A 184 -6.95 -7.50 26.66
CA ARG A 184 -7.80 -6.40 27.10
C ARG A 184 -8.85 -5.97 26.08
N ILE A 185 -8.59 -6.13 24.79
CA ILE A 185 -9.44 -5.53 23.74
C ILE A 185 -10.58 -6.42 23.25
N ASP A 186 -10.58 -7.70 23.62
CA ASP A 186 -11.62 -8.68 23.23
C ASP A 186 -11.90 -8.69 21.71
N TRP A 187 -10.86 -8.56 20.89
CA TRP A 187 -10.96 -8.59 19.44
C TRP A 187 -10.70 -9.99 18.91
N ARG A 188 -11.56 -10.47 18.01
CA ARG A 188 -11.49 -11.81 17.39
C ARG A 188 -10.38 -11.89 16.35
N GLY A 189 -9.46 -11.21 16.16
CA GLY A 189 -8.45 -11.20 15.09
C GLY A 189 -7.67 -12.53 14.90
#